data_404417d310edf72b6c92ba93769c0e4d
#
_entry.id   404417d310edf72b6c92ba93769c0e4d
#
_cell.length_a   1.000
_cell.length_b   1.000
_cell.length_c   1.000
_cell.angle_alpha   90.00
_cell.angle_beta   90.00
_cell.angle_gamma   90.00
#
_symmetry.space_group_name_H-M   'P 1'
#
loop_
_entity.id
_entity.type
_entity.pdbx_description
1 polymer ?
#
loop_
_entity_poly.entity_id
_entity_poly.type
_entity_poly.pdbx_seq_one_letter_code
_entity_poly.pdbx_strand_id
1 'polypeptide(L)'
;LLQTNMQMLKLNVKKAEMWAERGILMCVQWGHSQRILDFLYQKAECHMFLQEKEKLADCLEKIEQIQQIQRKRQGESEFAIWQLRGQLAAMDQNMEEAAYCMEQATERCKMYCGEKNQIYSAMSEELARMYNAAGRREESLACHLAVRNQLLKNGYREGSILLMVDNNMSVVYLDLGRPEEAIPYLTEALELAKENGLVGPAVAEPTWNLARVYRALGDEEKEDIYLKAAVEGFRECYPPEHPKRIAAEQRLKEHQGE
;
A
#
# COMPACT_ATOMS: atom_id res chain seq x y z
N LEU A 1 -5.70 -11.72 -19.82
CA LEU A 1 -4.94 -10.45 -19.86
C LEU A 1 -4.35 -10.11 -18.49
N LEU A 2 -5.10 -10.19 -17.38
CA LEU A 2 -4.63 -9.83 -16.04
C LEU A 2 -3.68 -10.85 -15.42
N GLN A 3 -3.90 -12.15 -15.60
CA GLN A 3 -2.91 -13.18 -15.24
C GLN A 3 -1.61 -12.97 -16.00
N THR A 4 -1.70 -12.60 -17.28
CA THR A 4 -0.54 -12.27 -18.10
C THR A 4 0.17 -11.03 -17.55
N ASN A 5 -0.58 -9.99 -17.10
CA ASN A 5 -0.01 -8.79 -16.50
C ASN A 5 0.64 -9.07 -15.14
N MET A 6 0.01 -9.86 -14.27
CA MET A 6 0.61 -10.29 -12.99
C MET A 6 1.86 -11.14 -13.18
N GLN A 7 1.83 -12.07 -14.15
CA GLN A 7 3.00 -12.86 -14.51
C GLN A 7 4.11 -12.00 -15.11
N MET A 8 3.75 -11.04 -15.97
CA MET A 8 4.69 -10.06 -16.51
C MET A 8 5.30 -9.17 -15.43
N LEU A 9 4.50 -8.73 -14.46
CA LEU A 9 4.99 -7.95 -13.32
C LEU A 9 5.98 -8.76 -12.48
N LYS A 10 5.62 -9.99 -12.10
CA LYS A 10 6.53 -10.91 -11.38
C LYS A 10 7.80 -11.22 -12.17
N LEU A 11 7.69 -11.39 -13.50
CA LEU A 11 8.85 -11.60 -14.36
C LEU A 11 9.76 -10.37 -14.39
N ASN A 12 9.18 -9.16 -14.42
CA ASN A 12 9.93 -7.91 -14.38
C ASN A 12 10.63 -7.72 -13.04
N VAL A 13 9.99 -8.07 -11.92
CA VAL A 13 10.60 -8.03 -10.58
C VAL A 13 11.76 -9.03 -10.50
N LYS A 14 11.61 -10.25 -11.01
CA LYS A 14 12.72 -11.23 -11.07
C LYS A 14 13.87 -10.77 -11.96
N LYS A 15 13.59 -10.05 -13.05
CA LYS A 15 14.64 -9.41 -13.85
C LYS A 15 15.35 -8.31 -13.08
N ALA A 16 14.60 -7.48 -12.32
CA ALA A 16 15.18 -6.44 -11.46
C ALA A 16 16.08 -7.06 -10.38
N GLU A 17 15.65 -8.14 -9.72
CA GLU A 17 16.46 -8.92 -8.78
C GLU A 17 17.78 -9.38 -9.41
N MET A 18 17.73 -9.97 -10.59
CA MET A 18 18.92 -10.43 -11.33
C MET A 18 19.88 -9.27 -11.66
N TRP A 19 19.33 -8.10 -12.03
CA TRP A 19 20.16 -6.91 -12.29
C TRP A 19 20.78 -6.35 -11.03
N ALA A 20 20.06 -6.37 -9.90
CA ALA A 20 20.60 -5.97 -8.60
C ALA A 20 21.76 -6.90 -8.18
N GLU A 21 21.60 -8.23 -8.32
CA GLU A 21 22.68 -9.19 -8.05
C GLU A 21 23.91 -8.95 -8.93
N ARG A 22 23.71 -8.72 -10.21
CA ARG A 22 24.81 -8.42 -11.13
C ARG A 22 25.50 -7.10 -10.76
N GLY A 23 24.73 -6.09 -10.37
CA GLY A 23 25.25 -4.83 -9.85
C GLY A 23 26.11 -4.99 -8.60
N ILE A 24 25.67 -5.82 -7.64
CA ILE A 24 26.44 -6.16 -6.44
C ILE A 24 27.78 -6.82 -6.82
N LEU A 25 27.74 -7.84 -7.69
CA LEU A 25 28.95 -8.53 -8.13
C LEU A 25 29.96 -7.57 -8.81
N MET A 26 29.47 -6.69 -9.68
CA MET A 26 30.32 -5.69 -10.34
C MET A 26 30.91 -4.70 -9.32
N CYS A 27 30.12 -4.24 -8.33
CA CYS A 27 30.61 -3.36 -7.27
C CYS A 27 31.69 -4.02 -6.43
N VAL A 28 31.56 -5.30 -6.11
CA VAL A 28 32.57 -6.09 -5.40
C VAL A 28 33.84 -6.21 -6.24
N GLN A 29 33.69 -6.57 -7.53
CA GLN A 29 34.82 -6.76 -8.44
C GLN A 29 35.62 -5.47 -8.67
N TRP A 30 34.96 -4.31 -8.70
CA TRP A 30 35.60 -3.02 -9.01
C TRP A 30 35.84 -2.13 -7.78
N GLY A 31 35.56 -2.64 -6.57
CA GLY A 31 35.80 -1.92 -5.32
C GLY A 31 34.85 -0.78 -5.04
N HIS A 32 33.68 -0.73 -5.71
CA HIS A 32 32.68 0.31 -5.52
C HIS A 32 31.71 0.01 -4.33
N SER A 33 32.27 -0.14 -3.14
CA SER A 33 31.51 -0.54 -1.94
C SER A 33 30.32 0.38 -1.60
N GLN A 34 30.36 1.65 -1.97
CA GLN A 34 29.28 2.60 -1.71
C GLN A 34 27.98 2.30 -2.46
N ARG A 35 28.07 1.72 -3.67
CA ARG A 35 26.90 1.39 -4.49
C ARG A 35 26.31 0.01 -4.18
N ILE A 36 26.99 -0.80 -3.39
CA ILE A 36 26.46 -2.11 -2.99
C ILE A 36 25.15 -1.95 -2.23
N LEU A 37 25.06 -0.95 -1.35
CA LEU A 37 23.82 -0.67 -0.59
C LEU A 37 22.64 -0.36 -1.50
N ASP A 38 22.83 0.46 -2.54
CA ASP A 38 21.75 0.81 -3.47
C ASP A 38 21.16 -0.46 -4.14
N PHE A 39 22.02 -1.39 -4.55
CA PHE A 39 21.58 -2.66 -5.15
C PHE A 39 20.98 -3.63 -4.13
N LEU A 40 21.46 -3.64 -2.88
CA LEU A 40 20.87 -4.45 -1.82
C LEU A 40 19.47 -3.97 -1.46
N TYR A 41 19.23 -2.65 -1.41
CA TYR A 41 17.88 -2.10 -1.23
C TYR A 41 16.96 -2.49 -2.38
N GLN A 42 17.38 -2.35 -3.63
CA GLN A 42 16.59 -2.79 -4.79
C GLN A 42 16.27 -4.29 -4.72
N LYS A 43 17.22 -5.11 -4.29
CA LYS A 43 17.01 -6.54 -4.12
C LYS A 43 16.01 -6.83 -2.99
N ALA A 44 16.12 -6.13 -1.87
CA ALA A 44 15.18 -6.23 -0.75
C ALA A 44 13.76 -5.86 -1.17
N GLU A 45 13.57 -4.78 -1.94
CA GLU A 45 12.27 -4.40 -2.51
C GLU A 45 11.69 -5.49 -3.42
N CYS A 46 12.52 -6.13 -4.24
CA CYS A 46 12.08 -7.26 -5.07
C CYS A 46 11.57 -8.42 -4.20
N HIS A 47 12.30 -8.80 -3.15
CA HIS A 47 11.90 -9.88 -2.23
C HIS A 47 10.65 -9.53 -1.42
N MET A 48 10.51 -8.27 -1.01
CA MET A 48 9.30 -7.75 -0.37
C MET A 48 8.08 -7.91 -1.30
N PHE A 49 8.20 -7.49 -2.56
CA PHE A 49 7.12 -7.64 -3.54
C PHE A 49 6.77 -9.11 -3.83
N LEU A 50 7.77 -9.99 -3.87
CA LEU A 50 7.60 -11.43 -4.11
C LEU A 50 7.16 -12.20 -2.85
N GLN A 51 7.06 -11.55 -1.69
CA GLN A 51 6.75 -12.15 -0.39
C GLN A 51 7.76 -13.24 0.01
N GLU A 52 9.04 -13.05 -0.35
CA GLU A 52 10.14 -13.98 -0.06
C GLU A 52 10.85 -13.57 1.24
N LYS A 53 10.24 -13.90 2.39
CA LYS A 53 10.64 -13.45 3.73
C LYS A 53 12.09 -13.72 4.07
N GLU A 54 12.56 -14.95 3.88
CA GLU A 54 13.92 -15.35 4.25
C GLU A 54 14.97 -14.58 3.44
N LYS A 55 14.70 -14.32 2.18
CA LYS A 55 15.60 -13.55 1.31
C LYS A 55 15.57 -12.06 1.66
N LEU A 56 14.41 -11.53 2.06
CA LEU A 56 14.30 -10.16 2.55
C LEU A 56 15.10 -9.98 3.84
N ALA A 57 15.02 -10.92 4.78
CA ALA A 57 15.79 -10.92 6.02
C ALA A 57 17.29 -10.96 5.76
N ASP A 58 17.77 -11.82 4.83
CA ASP A 58 19.18 -11.88 4.43
C ASP A 58 19.67 -10.55 3.83
N CYS A 59 18.85 -9.91 3.01
CA CYS A 59 19.19 -8.59 2.48
C CYS A 59 19.31 -7.54 3.59
N LEU A 60 18.36 -7.51 4.52
CA LEU A 60 18.37 -6.58 5.65
C LEU A 60 19.61 -6.77 6.52
N GLU A 61 19.96 -8.00 6.89
CA GLU A 61 21.16 -8.30 7.66
C GLU A 61 22.43 -7.77 6.97
N LYS A 62 22.56 -7.99 5.66
CA LYS A 62 23.72 -7.49 4.87
C LYS A 62 23.76 -5.97 4.82
N ILE A 63 22.61 -5.31 4.67
CA ILE A 63 22.51 -3.85 4.69
C ILE A 63 22.98 -3.31 6.05
N GLU A 64 22.50 -3.89 7.15
CA GLU A 64 22.88 -3.46 8.51
C GLU A 64 24.37 -3.66 8.79
N GLN A 65 24.95 -4.80 8.39
CA GLN A 65 26.37 -5.07 8.52
C GLN A 65 27.23 -4.04 7.76
N ILE A 66 26.88 -3.73 6.51
CA ILE A 66 27.61 -2.75 5.70
C ILE A 66 27.50 -1.35 6.32
N GLN A 67 26.34 -0.96 6.83
CA GLN A 67 26.15 0.35 7.45
C GLN A 67 26.94 0.50 8.75
N GLN A 68 27.02 -0.53 9.58
CA GLN A 68 27.86 -0.54 10.79
C GLN A 68 29.34 -0.26 10.45
N ILE A 69 29.82 -0.79 9.32
CA ILE A 69 31.19 -0.58 8.86
C ILE A 69 31.39 0.83 8.29
N GLN A 70 30.42 1.35 7.57
CA GLN A 70 30.56 2.60 6.80
C GLN A 70 30.32 3.88 7.60
N ARG A 71 29.84 3.84 8.83
CA ARG A 71 29.62 4.94 9.83
C ARG A 71 29.26 6.37 9.32
N LYS A 72 29.07 6.61 8.01
CA LYS A 72 29.03 7.94 7.37
C LYS A 72 27.76 8.30 6.60
N ARG A 73 26.78 7.42 6.42
CA ARG A 73 25.48 7.74 5.78
C ARG A 73 24.32 7.55 6.75
N GLN A 74 24.23 8.46 7.72
CA GLN A 74 23.09 8.57 8.63
C GLN A 74 22.01 9.44 7.98
N GLY A 75 20.95 8.93 7.52
CA GLY A 75 19.81 9.70 6.98
C GLY A 75 18.91 8.88 6.07
N GLU A 76 19.19 8.86 4.79
CA GLU A 76 18.40 8.11 3.79
C GLU A 76 18.28 6.63 4.11
N SER A 77 19.35 6.05 4.59
CA SER A 77 19.40 4.61 4.86
C SER A 77 18.69 4.20 6.15
N GLU A 78 18.52 5.10 7.11
CA GLU A 78 17.89 4.76 8.39
C GLU A 78 16.38 4.50 8.24
N PHE A 79 15.64 5.35 7.53
CA PHE A 79 14.21 5.12 7.38
C PHE A 79 13.91 3.87 6.54
N ALA A 80 14.74 3.59 5.52
CA ALA A 80 14.57 2.40 4.69
C ALA A 80 14.78 1.09 5.47
N ILE A 81 15.75 1.04 6.40
CA ILE A 81 15.94 -0.11 7.29
C ILE A 81 14.70 -0.33 8.16
N TRP A 82 14.19 0.72 8.78
CA TRP A 82 12.99 0.61 9.61
C TRP A 82 11.76 0.18 8.80
N GLN A 83 11.64 0.65 7.56
CA GLN A 83 10.59 0.20 6.63
C GLN A 83 10.72 -1.30 6.35
N LEU A 84 11.92 -1.80 6.02
CA LEU A 84 12.14 -3.23 5.77
C LEU A 84 11.85 -4.10 7.00
N ARG A 85 12.23 -3.62 8.20
CA ARG A 85 11.89 -4.30 9.48
C ARG A 85 10.37 -4.37 9.67
N GLY A 86 9.67 -3.28 9.42
CA GLY A 86 8.20 -3.23 9.50
C GLY A 86 7.54 -4.21 8.54
N GLN A 87 8.03 -4.32 7.32
CA GLN A 87 7.53 -5.29 6.34
C GLN A 87 7.80 -6.74 6.76
N LEU A 88 8.98 -7.03 7.31
CA LEU A 88 9.27 -8.36 7.87
C LEU A 88 8.35 -8.71 9.03
N ALA A 89 8.13 -7.79 9.96
CA ALA A 89 7.21 -7.98 11.08
C ALA A 89 5.77 -8.24 10.59
N ALA A 90 5.33 -7.51 9.54
CA ALA A 90 4.02 -7.73 8.93
C ALA A 90 3.90 -9.11 8.27
N MET A 91 4.96 -9.61 7.61
CA MET A 91 5.01 -10.98 7.08
C MET A 91 4.93 -12.03 8.20
N ASP A 92 5.41 -11.71 9.40
CA ASP A 92 5.29 -12.54 10.60
C ASP A 92 3.94 -12.39 11.31
N GLN A 93 3.02 -11.61 10.76
CA GLN A 93 1.73 -11.28 11.35
C GLN A 93 1.85 -10.54 12.71
N ASN A 94 3.02 -9.98 13.01
CA ASN A 94 3.26 -9.14 14.19
C ASN A 94 2.97 -7.68 13.84
N MET A 95 1.66 -7.32 13.80
CA MET A 95 1.22 -6.00 13.32
C MET A 95 1.60 -4.86 14.27
N GLU A 96 1.74 -5.12 15.58
CA GLU A 96 2.22 -4.11 16.53
C GLU A 96 3.69 -3.73 16.28
N GLU A 97 4.56 -4.72 16.07
CA GLU A 97 5.95 -4.49 15.72
C GLU A 97 6.07 -3.83 14.34
N ALA A 98 5.23 -4.24 13.39
CA ALA A 98 5.17 -3.63 12.06
C ALA A 98 4.80 -2.14 12.16
N ALA A 99 3.78 -1.78 12.95
CA ALA A 99 3.38 -0.41 13.19
C ALA A 99 4.51 0.39 13.86
N TYR A 100 5.13 -0.14 14.91
CA TYR A 100 6.26 0.51 15.59
C TYR A 100 7.42 0.78 14.63
N CYS A 101 7.81 -0.20 13.83
CA CYS A 101 8.88 -0.01 12.84
C CYS A 101 8.52 1.04 11.79
N MET A 102 7.27 1.09 11.34
CA MET A 102 6.80 2.10 10.40
C MET A 102 6.72 3.51 11.03
N GLU A 103 6.38 3.64 12.31
CA GLU A 103 6.51 4.91 13.06
C GLU A 103 7.94 5.42 12.99
N GLN A 104 8.91 4.55 13.33
CA GLN A 104 10.33 4.88 13.30
C GLN A 104 10.81 5.27 11.90
N ALA A 105 10.34 4.56 10.87
CA ALA A 105 10.65 4.88 9.48
C ALA A 105 10.07 6.24 9.06
N THR A 106 8.80 6.48 9.37
CA THR A 106 8.08 7.71 8.98
C THR A 106 8.67 8.95 9.65
N GLU A 107 9.01 8.87 10.95
CA GLU A 107 9.65 9.95 11.68
C GLU A 107 11.01 10.33 11.07
N ARG A 108 11.85 9.34 10.76
CA ARG A 108 13.14 9.56 10.11
C ARG A 108 13.01 10.10 8.70
N CYS A 109 12.04 9.58 7.93
CA CYS A 109 11.72 10.09 6.61
C CYS A 109 11.31 11.57 6.67
N LYS A 110 10.46 11.95 7.65
CA LYS A 110 10.07 13.34 7.89
C LYS A 110 11.28 14.24 8.16
N MET A 111 12.19 13.79 9.04
CA MET A 111 13.39 14.56 9.38
C MET A 111 14.33 14.74 8.17
N TYR A 112 14.46 13.70 7.34
CA TYR A 112 15.39 13.69 6.21
C TYR A 112 14.81 14.34 4.95
N CYS A 113 13.59 13.96 4.56
CA CYS A 113 12.96 14.41 3.31
C CYS A 113 12.06 15.64 3.50
N GLY A 114 11.59 15.90 4.72
CA GLY A 114 10.60 16.93 5.05
C GLY A 114 9.15 16.48 4.75
N GLU A 115 8.19 17.13 5.41
CA GLU A 115 6.77 16.78 5.33
C GLU A 115 6.15 16.96 3.93
N LYS A 116 6.71 17.83 3.10
CA LYS A 116 6.17 18.10 1.76
C LYS A 116 6.62 17.09 0.70
N ASN A 117 7.51 16.18 1.06
CA ASN A 117 8.04 15.18 0.14
C ASN A 117 7.02 14.06 -0.09
N GLN A 118 6.89 13.61 -1.33
CA GLN A 118 5.99 12.50 -1.68
C GLN A 118 6.37 11.18 -0.99
N ILE A 119 7.68 10.97 -0.73
CA ILE A 119 8.15 9.78 0.01
C ILE A 119 7.56 9.77 1.42
N TYR A 120 7.55 10.93 2.11
CA TYR A 120 6.94 11.04 3.44
C TYR A 120 5.44 10.75 3.41
N SER A 121 4.72 11.25 2.39
CA SER A 121 3.30 10.96 2.23
C SER A 121 3.05 9.46 2.01
N ALA A 122 3.85 8.81 1.17
CA ALA A 122 3.75 7.36 0.92
C ALA A 122 4.07 6.53 2.18
N MET A 123 5.10 6.93 2.94
CA MET A 123 5.44 6.29 4.22
C MET A 123 4.32 6.45 5.26
N SER A 124 3.70 7.63 5.32
CA SER A 124 2.59 7.91 6.23
C SER A 124 1.34 7.08 5.88
N GLU A 125 1.06 6.86 4.59
CA GLU A 125 -0.01 5.95 4.15
C GLU A 125 0.28 4.50 4.56
N GLU A 126 1.52 4.04 4.42
CA GLU A 126 1.93 2.71 4.85
C GLU A 126 1.78 2.56 6.37
N LEU A 127 2.19 3.58 7.14
CA LEU A 127 2.00 3.62 8.58
C LEU A 127 0.52 3.53 8.97
N ALA A 128 -0.34 4.30 8.29
CA ALA A 128 -1.79 4.26 8.55
C ALA A 128 -2.37 2.86 8.33
N ARG A 129 -1.92 2.16 7.28
CA ARG A 129 -2.33 0.77 7.02
C ARG A 129 -1.84 -0.19 8.11
N MET A 130 -0.60 -0.01 8.60
CA MET A 130 -0.08 -0.82 9.71
C MET A 130 -0.84 -0.57 11.02
N TYR A 131 -1.20 0.69 11.31
CA TYR A 131 -2.06 1.01 12.45
C TYR A 131 -3.42 0.31 12.35
N ASN A 132 -4.07 0.34 11.18
CA ASN A 132 -5.34 -0.34 11.01
C ASN A 132 -5.21 -1.86 11.19
N ALA A 133 -4.16 -2.47 10.64
CA ALA A 133 -3.88 -3.90 10.79
C ALA A 133 -3.56 -4.29 12.24
N ALA A 134 -2.94 -3.41 13.02
CA ALA A 134 -2.69 -3.56 14.46
C ALA A 134 -3.94 -3.28 15.33
N GLY A 135 -5.08 -2.89 14.73
CA GLY A 135 -6.29 -2.53 15.46
C GLY A 135 -6.30 -1.11 16.04
N ARG A 136 -5.25 -0.32 15.78
CA ARG A 136 -5.08 1.09 16.20
C ARG A 136 -5.82 2.02 15.23
N ARG A 137 -7.15 1.86 15.13
CA ARG A 137 -7.99 2.43 14.07
C ARG A 137 -8.08 3.95 14.10
N GLU A 138 -8.18 4.56 15.28
CA GLU A 138 -8.23 6.03 15.40
C GLU A 138 -6.91 6.69 14.98
N GLU A 139 -5.77 6.04 15.26
CA GLU A 139 -4.45 6.51 14.84
C GLU A 139 -4.29 6.35 13.32
N SER A 140 -4.78 5.26 12.77
CA SER A 140 -4.86 5.05 11.31
C SER A 140 -5.67 6.15 10.64
N LEU A 141 -6.85 6.45 11.14
CA LEU A 141 -7.71 7.50 10.61
C LEU A 141 -7.04 8.87 10.69
N ALA A 142 -6.44 9.21 11.84
CA ALA A 142 -5.72 10.47 12.00
C ALA A 142 -4.56 10.61 11.00
N CYS A 143 -3.84 9.52 10.75
CA CYS A 143 -2.73 9.50 9.80
C CYS A 143 -3.23 9.70 8.35
N HIS A 144 -4.26 8.97 7.92
CA HIS A 144 -4.88 9.16 6.60
C HIS A 144 -5.41 10.58 6.40
N LEU A 145 -6.10 11.15 7.41
CA LEU A 145 -6.59 12.54 7.34
C LEU A 145 -5.45 13.54 7.20
N ALA A 146 -4.34 13.33 7.90
CA ALA A 146 -3.16 14.20 7.79
C ALA A 146 -2.57 14.15 6.37
N VAL A 147 -2.41 12.95 5.78
CA VAL A 147 -1.92 12.76 4.41
C VAL A 147 -2.86 13.41 3.40
N ARG A 148 -4.18 13.15 3.52
CA ARG A 148 -5.20 13.75 2.66
C ARG A 148 -5.13 15.28 2.65
N ASN A 149 -5.11 15.88 3.85
CA ASN A 149 -5.03 17.33 4.00
C ASN A 149 -3.75 17.90 3.38
N GLN A 150 -2.63 17.19 3.52
CA GLN A 150 -1.37 17.59 2.92
C GLN A 150 -1.40 17.52 1.39
N LEU A 151 -1.97 16.45 0.82
CA LEU A 151 -2.14 16.31 -0.64
C LEU A 151 -2.99 17.45 -1.19
N LEU A 152 -4.13 17.75 -0.58
CA LEU A 152 -5.01 18.85 -0.98
C LEU A 152 -4.33 20.23 -0.88
N LYS A 153 -3.60 20.47 0.23
CA LYS A 153 -2.84 21.71 0.43
C LYS A 153 -1.74 21.92 -0.61
N ASN A 154 -1.16 20.84 -1.10
CA ASN A 154 -0.13 20.86 -2.13
C ASN A 154 -0.69 20.87 -3.57
N GLY A 155 -2.01 20.91 -3.74
CA GLY A 155 -2.68 20.95 -5.05
C GLY A 155 -2.75 19.59 -5.75
N TYR A 156 -2.42 18.49 -5.07
CA TYR A 156 -2.49 17.12 -5.65
C TYR A 156 -3.93 16.61 -5.67
N ARG A 157 -4.81 17.23 -6.48
CA ARG A 157 -6.18 16.76 -6.69
C ARG A 157 -6.32 15.75 -7.84
N GLU A 158 -5.38 15.73 -8.76
CA GLU A 158 -5.45 14.94 -9.99
C GLU A 158 -4.75 13.57 -9.88
N GLY A 159 -4.44 13.08 -8.69
CA GLY A 159 -3.61 11.89 -8.52
C GLY A 159 -4.35 10.69 -7.96
N SER A 160 -3.96 9.51 -8.44
CA SER A 160 -4.38 8.20 -7.89
C SER A 160 -4.11 8.05 -6.39
N ILE A 161 -3.20 8.87 -5.82
CA ILE A 161 -2.85 8.81 -4.40
C ILE A 161 -4.00 9.31 -3.52
N LEU A 162 -4.66 10.41 -3.88
CA LEU A 162 -5.80 10.92 -3.11
C LEU A 162 -6.96 9.91 -3.11
N LEU A 163 -7.25 9.32 -4.27
CA LEU A 163 -8.25 8.25 -4.40
C LEU A 163 -7.93 7.06 -3.50
N MET A 164 -6.66 6.65 -3.45
CA MET A 164 -6.22 5.55 -2.59
C MET A 164 -6.39 5.89 -1.11
N VAL A 165 -6.03 7.11 -0.70
CA VAL A 165 -6.21 7.58 0.68
C VAL A 165 -7.68 7.56 1.07
N ASP A 166 -8.57 8.14 0.25
CA ASP A 166 -10.01 8.20 0.52
C ASP A 166 -10.63 6.80 0.59
N ASN A 167 -10.19 5.90 -0.30
CA ASN A 167 -10.61 4.51 -0.27
C ASN A 167 -10.14 3.77 1.00
N ASN A 168 -8.89 3.98 1.44
CA ASN A 168 -8.37 3.38 2.67
C ASN A 168 -9.05 3.94 3.92
N MET A 169 -9.30 5.25 3.97
CA MET A 169 -10.06 5.89 5.06
C MET A 169 -11.46 5.29 5.22
N SER A 170 -12.12 4.98 4.11
CA SER A 170 -13.46 4.39 4.14
C SER A 170 -13.48 3.02 4.84
N VAL A 171 -12.42 2.23 4.65
CA VAL A 171 -12.28 0.93 5.35
C VAL A 171 -12.12 1.16 6.85
N VAL A 172 -11.30 2.15 7.25
CA VAL A 172 -11.11 2.47 8.67
C VAL A 172 -12.41 2.96 9.31
N TYR A 173 -13.19 3.81 8.63
CA TYR A 173 -14.51 4.24 9.12
C TYR A 173 -15.48 3.07 9.31
N LEU A 174 -15.50 2.12 8.36
CA LEU A 174 -16.28 0.88 8.51
C LEU A 174 -15.84 0.07 9.73
N ASP A 175 -14.53 -0.09 9.93
CA ASP A 175 -13.95 -0.85 11.04
C ASP A 175 -14.17 -0.16 12.40
N LEU A 176 -14.38 1.17 12.40
CA LEU A 176 -14.77 1.97 13.56
C LEU A 176 -16.29 1.95 13.83
N GLY A 177 -17.10 1.34 12.96
CA GLY A 177 -18.56 1.38 13.07
C GLY A 177 -19.17 2.76 12.75
N ARG A 178 -18.51 3.56 11.92
CA ARG A 178 -18.88 4.92 11.51
C ARG A 178 -19.10 5.00 9.97
N PRO A 179 -19.98 4.16 9.40
CA PRO A 179 -20.10 4.01 7.94
C PRO A 179 -20.56 5.29 7.24
N GLU A 180 -21.39 6.13 7.89
CA GLU A 180 -21.89 7.37 7.29
C GLU A 180 -20.74 8.33 6.94
N GLU A 181 -19.70 8.35 7.76
CA GLU A 181 -18.55 9.24 7.56
C GLU A 181 -17.66 8.83 6.38
N ALA A 182 -17.77 7.59 5.92
CA ALA A 182 -17.06 7.12 4.73
C ALA A 182 -17.67 7.62 3.41
N ILE A 183 -18.97 7.89 3.38
CA ILE A 183 -19.72 8.21 2.14
C ILE A 183 -19.11 9.40 1.38
N PRO A 184 -18.85 10.57 2.00
CA PRO A 184 -18.34 11.73 1.26
C PRO A 184 -16.98 11.45 0.60
N TYR A 185 -16.09 10.70 1.26
CA TYR A 185 -14.78 10.39 0.73
C TYR A 185 -14.85 9.43 -0.47
N LEU A 186 -15.71 8.40 -0.38
CA LEU A 186 -15.91 7.47 -1.48
C LEU A 186 -16.60 8.13 -2.68
N THR A 187 -17.53 9.05 -2.43
CA THR A 187 -18.21 9.81 -3.48
C THR A 187 -17.24 10.73 -4.18
N GLU A 188 -16.42 11.50 -3.42
CA GLU A 188 -15.36 12.34 -3.98
C GLU A 188 -14.34 11.53 -4.78
N ALA A 189 -13.97 10.34 -4.28
CA ALA A 189 -13.07 9.44 -5.00
C ALA A 189 -13.63 9.01 -6.37
N LEU A 190 -14.93 8.68 -6.45
CA LEU A 190 -15.57 8.31 -7.71
C LEU A 190 -15.72 9.50 -8.67
N GLU A 191 -16.02 10.69 -8.16
CA GLU A 191 -16.08 11.92 -8.96
C GLU A 191 -14.70 12.25 -9.53
N LEU A 192 -13.64 12.22 -8.73
CA LEU A 192 -12.27 12.41 -9.18
C LEU A 192 -11.83 11.37 -10.20
N ALA A 193 -12.19 10.10 -9.98
CA ALA A 193 -11.90 9.04 -10.94
C ALA A 193 -12.55 9.32 -12.30
N LYS A 194 -13.82 9.77 -12.29
CA LYS A 194 -14.56 10.14 -13.51
C LYS A 194 -13.94 11.35 -14.20
N GLU A 195 -13.63 12.42 -13.46
CA GLU A 195 -13.02 13.64 -14.00
C GLU A 195 -11.67 13.37 -14.66
N ASN A 196 -10.88 12.46 -14.07
CA ASN A 196 -9.55 12.07 -14.60
C ASN A 196 -9.60 10.93 -15.62
N GLY A 197 -10.78 10.45 -16.02
CA GLY A 197 -10.93 9.35 -16.98
C GLY A 197 -10.36 8.02 -16.49
N LEU A 198 -10.26 7.82 -15.17
CA LEU A 198 -9.74 6.59 -14.57
C LEU A 198 -10.79 5.47 -14.68
N VAL A 199 -10.29 4.26 -14.84
CA VAL A 199 -11.11 3.03 -14.98
C VAL A 199 -10.51 1.90 -14.13
N GLY A 200 -11.18 0.76 -14.11
CA GLY A 200 -10.70 -0.44 -13.43
C GLY A 200 -10.71 -0.29 -11.91
N PRO A 201 -9.63 -0.67 -11.19
CA PRO A 201 -9.61 -0.68 -9.72
C PRO A 201 -9.91 0.69 -9.09
N ALA A 202 -9.52 1.79 -9.74
CA ALA A 202 -9.76 3.15 -9.27
C ALA A 202 -11.26 3.49 -9.13
N VAL A 203 -12.12 2.81 -9.87
CA VAL A 203 -13.59 2.94 -9.80
C VAL A 203 -14.21 1.77 -9.05
N ALA A 204 -13.80 0.54 -9.35
CA ALA A 204 -14.41 -0.67 -8.80
C ALA A 204 -14.23 -0.81 -7.28
N GLU A 205 -13.07 -0.40 -6.73
CA GLU A 205 -12.81 -0.51 -5.29
C GLU A 205 -13.62 0.48 -4.43
N PRO A 206 -13.68 1.79 -4.75
CA PRO A 206 -14.56 2.71 -4.04
C PRO A 206 -16.05 2.31 -4.18
N THR A 207 -16.46 1.81 -5.34
CA THR A 207 -17.83 1.32 -5.57
C THR A 207 -18.15 0.13 -4.66
N TRP A 208 -17.23 -0.83 -4.53
CA TRP A 208 -17.34 -1.93 -3.58
C TRP A 208 -17.43 -1.46 -2.13
N ASN A 209 -16.61 -0.48 -1.75
CA ASN A 209 -16.66 0.05 -0.39
C ASN A 209 -17.95 0.82 -0.11
N LEU A 210 -18.55 1.49 -1.11
CA LEU A 210 -19.90 2.06 -0.96
C LEU A 210 -20.96 0.97 -0.73
N ALA A 211 -20.90 -0.16 -1.45
CA ALA A 211 -21.79 -1.30 -1.17
C ALA A 211 -21.64 -1.79 0.28
N ARG A 212 -20.43 -1.91 0.78
CA ARG A 212 -20.16 -2.29 2.18
C ARG A 212 -20.70 -1.25 3.18
N VAL A 213 -20.56 0.03 2.88
CA VAL A 213 -21.10 1.13 3.69
C VAL A 213 -22.62 1.04 3.76
N TYR A 214 -23.31 0.95 2.63
CA TYR A 214 -24.77 0.87 2.61
C TYR A 214 -25.30 -0.41 3.24
N ARG A 215 -24.58 -1.53 3.11
CA ARG A 215 -24.85 -2.74 3.89
C ARG A 215 -24.81 -2.49 5.40
N ALA A 216 -23.75 -1.82 5.88
CA ALA A 216 -23.60 -1.51 7.30
C ALA A 216 -24.71 -0.56 7.81
N LEU A 217 -25.27 0.28 6.93
CA LEU A 217 -26.39 1.18 7.19
C LEU A 217 -27.77 0.50 7.07
N GLY A 218 -27.85 -0.71 6.54
CA GLY A 218 -29.11 -1.40 6.29
C GLY A 218 -29.90 -0.85 5.07
N ASP A 219 -29.25 -0.09 4.19
CA ASP A 219 -29.85 0.45 2.96
C ASP A 219 -29.68 -0.58 1.83
N GLU A 220 -30.61 -1.56 1.80
CA GLU A 220 -30.55 -2.69 0.86
C GLU A 220 -30.63 -2.24 -0.61
N GLU A 221 -31.40 -1.17 -0.90
CA GLU A 221 -31.54 -0.66 -2.27
C GLU A 221 -30.22 -0.13 -2.81
N LYS A 222 -29.54 0.71 -2.02
CA LYS A 222 -28.23 1.23 -2.42
C LYS A 222 -27.14 0.17 -2.38
N GLU A 223 -27.17 -0.75 -1.39
CA GLU A 223 -26.27 -1.89 -1.41
C GLU A 223 -26.35 -2.64 -2.73
N ASP A 224 -27.57 -2.98 -3.20
CA ASP A 224 -27.78 -3.73 -4.45
C ASP A 224 -27.19 -2.99 -5.66
N ILE A 225 -27.47 -1.68 -5.77
CA ILE A 225 -26.95 -0.85 -6.87
C ILE A 225 -25.42 -0.87 -6.91
N TYR A 226 -24.78 -0.54 -5.80
CA TYR A 226 -23.31 -0.46 -5.75
C TYR A 226 -22.65 -1.82 -5.81
N LEU A 227 -23.27 -2.87 -5.25
CA LEU A 227 -22.75 -4.23 -5.29
C LEU A 227 -22.72 -4.79 -6.72
N LYS A 228 -23.79 -4.62 -7.49
CA LYS A 228 -23.83 -5.03 -8.90
C LYS A 228 -22.77 -4.29 -9.72
N ALA A 229 -22.68 -2.98 -9.56
CA ALA A 229 -21.68 -2.18 -10.26
C ALA A 229 -20.23 -2.58 -9.87
N ALA A 230 -19.97 -2.86 -8.59
CA ALA A 230 -18.66 -3.32 -8.13
C ALA A 230 -18.29 -4.70 -8.70
N VAL A 231 -19.23 -5.64 -8.73
CA VAL A 231 -19.00 -6.98 -9.31
C VAL A 231 -18.67 -6.88 -10.80
N GLU A 232 -19.39 -6.04 -11.56
CA GLU A 232 -19.10 -5.80 -12.97
C GLU A 232 -17.71 -5.20 -13.16
N GLY A 233 -17.38 -4.14 -12.41
CA GLY A 233 -16.05 -3.52 -12.46
C GLY A 233 -14.93 -4.49 -12.06
N PHE A 234 -15.14 -5.34 -11.06
CA PHE A 234 -14.14 -6.35 -10.68
C PHE A 234 -13.97 -7.45 -11.72
N ARG A 235 -15.04 -7.82 -12.44
CA ARG A 235 -14.94 -8.78 -13.56
C ARG A 235 -14.12 -8.25 -14.71
N GLU A 236 -14.17 -6.95 -14.95
CA GLU A 236 -13.38 -6.30 -15.99
C GLU A 236 -11.89 -6.15 -15.61
N CYS A 237 -11.60 -5.88 -14.33
CA CYS A 237 -10.24 -5.52 -13.92
C CYS A 237 -9.49 -6.62 -13.14
N TYR A 238 -10.16 -7.64 -12.60
CA TYR A 238 -9.54 -8.70 -11.81
C TYR A 238 -9.81 -10.10 -12.36
N PRO A 239 -8.83 -11.03 -12.28
CA PRO A 239 -9.05 -12.42 -12.65
C PRO A 239 -10.04 -13.12 -11.68
N PRO A 240 -10.68 -14.23 -12.09
CA PRO A 240 -11.69 -14.92 -11.28
C PRO A 240 -11.24 -15.32 -9.88
N GLU A 241 -9.96 -15.65 -9.71
CA GLU A 241 -9.34 -16.05 -8.46
C GLU A 241 -8.92 -14.87 -7.55
N HIS A 242 -9.15 -13.64 -7.97
CA HIS A 242 -8.78 -12.47 -7.17
C HIS A 242 -9.69 -12.34 -5.93
N PRO A 243 -9.14 -12.19 -4.70
CA PRO A 243 -9.92 -12.22 -3.47
C PRO A 243 -11.07 -11.20 -3.42
N LYS A 244 -10.85 -9.97 -3.90
CA LYS A 244 -11.89 -8.92 -3.92
C LYS A 244 -13.05 -9.29 -4.86
N ARG A 245 -12.75 -9.87 -6.04
CA ARG A 245 -13.77 -10.33 -6.98
C ARG A 245 -14.58 -11.48 -6.40
N ILE A 246 -13.91 -12.47 -5.83
CA ILE A 246 -14.59 -13.61 -5.16
C ILE A 246 -15.51 -13.09 -4.05
N ALA A 247 -15.02 -12.20 -3.18
CA ALA A 247 -15.81 -11.65 -2.08
C ALA A 247 -17.05 -10.89 -2.57
N ALA A 248 -16.92 -10.08 -3.63
CA ALA A 248 -18.03 -9.32 -4.19
C ALA A 248 -19.05 -10.24 -4.88
N GLU A 249 -18.61 -11.22 -5.67
CA GLU A 249 -19.50 -12.18 -6.34
C GLU A 249 -20.23 -13.06 -5.32
N GLN A 250 -19.55 -13.52 -4.25
CA GLN A 250 -20.19 -14.26 -3.18
C GLN A 250 -21.25 -13.42 -2.48
N ARG A 251 -20.93 -12.15 -2.15
CA ARG A 251 -21.89 -11.27 -1.50
C ARG A 251 -23.11 -11.01 -2.37
N LEU A 252 -22.94 -10.88 -3.69
CA LEU A 252 -24.05 -10.69 -4.62
C LEU A 252 -25.01 -11.90 -4.60
N LYS A 253 -24.49 -13.13 -4.58
CA LYS A 253 -25.29 -14.35 -4.44
C LYS A 253 -26.08 -14.36 -3.14
N GLU A 254 -25.39 -14.10 -2.00
CA GLU A 254 -26.05 -14.02 -0.68
C GLU A 254 -27.17 -12.99 -0.67
N HIS A 255 -26.95 -11.82 -1.30
CA HIS A 255 -27.95 -10.74 -1.40
C HIS A 255 -29.15 -11.12 -2.25
N GLN A 256 -28.99 -11.96 -3.26
CA GLN A 256 -30.02 -12.47 -4.14
C GLN A 256 -30.74 -13.73 -3.60
N GLY A 257 -30.28 -14.26 -2.47
CA GLY A 257 -30.86 -15.46 -1.84
C GLY A 257 -30.49 -16.76 -2.55
N GLU A 258 -29.35 -16.78 -3.25
CA GLU A 258 -28.80 -17.93 -3.95
C GLU A 258 -27.77 -18.70 -3.09
#